data_978fc2cf96113c26916d35df3e0edd09
#
_entry.id   978fc2cf96113c26916d35df3e0edd09
#
_cell.length_a   1.000
_cell.length_b   1.000
_cell.length_c   1.000
_cell.angle_alpha   90.00
_cell.angle_beta   90.00
_cell.angle_gamma   90.00
#
_symmetry.space_group_name_H-M   'P 1'
#
loop_
_entity.id
_entity.type
_entity.pdbx_description
1 polymer ?
#
loop_
_entity_poly.entity_id
_entity_poly.type
_entity_poly.pdbx_seq_one_letter_code
_entity_poly.pdbx_strand_id
1 'polypeptide(L)'
;MLAALAAVVLALPHHGVLVAGTSLAGQRLGAREEAVRAAWGPHVGVCRGCERRTLYFTFGKFDQVGAGAEFGGGRAVALFTLWVPTGWRTDKGVGLGDSPVSVNGVYGTLPRIDCGHYYALVQRRSRVVTAFYFKGGTLWAFGLLRPSVPVCR
;
A
#
# COMPACT_ATOMS: atom_id res chain seq x y z
N MET A 1 -23.44 -10.85 -26.27
CA MET A 1 -22.97 -11.01 -24.88
C MET A 1 -21.47 -11.23 -24.93
N LEU A 2 -20.67 -10.22 -24.63
CA LEU A 2 -19.21 -10.35 -24.48
C LEU A 2 -18.95 -10.85 -23.07
N ALA A 3 -18.51 -12.09 -22.93
CA ALA A 3 -18.00 -12.59 -21.66
C ALA A 3 -16.66 -11.89 -21.39
N ALA A 4 -16.62 -11.04 -20.38
CA ALA A 4 -15.37 -10.50 -19.87
C ALA A 4 -14.57 -11.67 -19.28
N LEU A 5 -13.52 -12.10 -19.96
CA LEU A 5 -12.52 -13.01 -19.40
C LEU A 5 -11.87 -12.27 -18.22
N ALA A 6 -12.20 -12.67 -17.00
CA ALA A 6 -11.46 -12.24 -15.82
C ALA A 6 -10.03 -12.78 -15.93
N ALA A 7 -9.07 -11.89 -16.14
CA ALA A 7 -7.66 -12.25 -16.11
C ALA A 7 -7.33 -12.76 -14.70
N VAL A 8 -6.88 -13.99 -14.60
CA VAL A 8 -6.42 -14.59 -13.34
C VAL A 8 -5.04 -14.02 -13.05
N VAL A 9 -4.93 -13.20 -12.03
CA VAL A 9 -3.64 -12.69 -11.54
C VAL A 9 -2.96 -13.81 -10.75
N LEU A 10 -1.81 -14.25 -11.23
CA LEU A 10 -1.06 -15.39 -10.66
C LEU A 10 -0.02 -15.00 -9.61
N ALA A 11 0.29 -13.71 -9.50
CA ALA A 11 1.26 -13.18 -8.55
C ALA A 11 1.02 -11.70 -8.29
N LEU A 12 1.67 -11.15 -7.25
CA LEU A 12 1.68 -9.70 -7.01
C LEU A 12 2.24 -8.99 -8.26
N PRO A 13 1.56 -7.95 -8.78
CA PRO A 13 2.06 -7.22 -9.94
C PRO A 13 3.41 -6.56 -9.68
N HIS A 14 4.34 -6.67 -10.63
CA HIS A 14 5.63 -5.96 -10.55
C HIS A 14 5.49 -4.44 -10.72
N HIS A 15 4.39 -3.98 -11.28
CA HIS A 15 4.07 -2.58 -11.46
C HIS A 15 2.71 -2.29 -10.83
N GLY A 16 2.67 -1.28 -9.99
CA GLY A 16 1.44 -0.82 -9.34
C GLY A 16 1.46 0.70 -9.19
N VAL A 17 0.29 1.32 -9.19
CA VAL A 17 0.14 2.77 -9.07
C VAL A 17 -0.60 3.11 -7.79
N LEU A 18 -0.01 4.01 -6.99
CA LEU A 18 -0.70 4.70 -5.92
C LEU A 18 -1.36 5.96 -6.48
N VAL A 19 -2.67 6.03 -6.43
CA VAL A 19 -3.44 7.27 -6.61
C VAL A 19 -3.80 7.78 -5.21
N ALA A 20 -3.12 8.84 -4.77
CA ALA A 20 -3.27 9.37 -3.42
C ALA A 20 -4.73 9.64 -3.06
N GLY A 21 -5.16 9.14 -1.91
CA GLY A 21 -6.54 9.25 -1.44
C GLY A 21 -7.55 8.37 -2.17
N THR A 22 -7.14 7.49 -3.09
CA THR A 22 -8.06 6.75 -3.96
C THR A 22 -7.78 5.25 -3.99
N SER A 23 -6.61 4.84 -4.50
CA SER A 23 -6.33 3.43 -4.76
C SER A 23 -4.84 3.10 -4.69
N LEU A 24 -4.52 1.84 -4.43
CA LEU A 24 -3.19 1.27 -4.54
C LEU A 24 -3.26 0.01 -5.41
N ALA A 25 -2.52 0.02 -6.52
CA ALA A 25 -2.53 -1.06 -7.50
C ALA A 25 -3.94 -1.57 -7.82
N GLY A 26 -4.85 -0.64 -8.13
CA GLY A 26 -6.23 -0.91 -8.49
C GLY A 26 -7.17 -1.21 -7.30
N GLN A 27 -6.65 -1.38 -6.08
CA GLN A 27 -7.47 -1.68 -4.91
C GLN A 27 -7.77 -0.42 -4.10
N ARG A 28 -8.97 -0.39 -3.50
CA ARG A 28 -9.45 0.73 -2.66
C ARG A 28 -9.67 0.27 -1.23
N LEU A 29 -9.61 1.20 -0.29
CA LEU A 29 -10.10 0.92 1.07
C LEU A 29 -11.59 0.54 1.01
N GLY A 30 -11.96 -0.46 1.82
CA GLY A 30 -13.30 -1.06 1.78
C GLY A 30 -13.44 -2.24 0.81
N ALA A 31 -12.44 -2.53 -0.02
CA ALA A 31 -12.43 -3.74 -0.86
C ALA A 31 -12.54 -4.99 0.02
N ARG A 32 -13.26 -6.01 -0.47
CA ARG A 32 -13.31 -7.32 0.19
C ARG A 32 -11.98 -8.05 0.05
N GLU A 33 -11.66 -8.90 1.00
CA GLU A 33 -10.41 -9.69 0.99
C GLU A 33 -10.27 -10.49 -0.32
N GLU A 34 -11.35 -11.09 -0.81
CA GLU A 34 -11.33 -11.87 -2.06
C GLU A 34 -10.94 -11.00 -3.27
N ALA A 35 -11.42 -9.76 -3.30
CA ALA A 35 -11.09 -8.83 -4.39
C ALA A 35 -9.61 -8.43 -4.36
N VAL A 36 -9.04 -8.21 -3.18
CA VAL A 36 -7.61 -7.91 -3.03
C VAL A 36 -6.77 -9.12 -3.42
N ARG A 37 -7.14 -10.33 -2.98
CA ARG A 37 -6.48 -11.58 -3.38
C ARG A 37 -6.56 -11.83 -4.89
N ALA A 38 -7.70 -11.58 -5.50
CA ALA A 38 -7.87 -11.74 -6.95
C ALA A 38 -6.97 -10.76 -7.74
N ALA A 39 -6.74 -9.56 -7.21
CA ALA A 39 -5.91 -8.54 -7.86
C ALA A 39 -4.41 -8.70 -7.60
N TRP A 40 -4.02 -9.14 -6.40
CA TRP A 40 -2.63 -9.18 -5.96
C TRP A 40 -2.04 -10.60 -5.94
N GLY A 41 -2.85 -11.60 -6.27
CA GLY A 41 -2.43 -12.98 -6.48
C GLY A 41 -2.56 -13.86 -5.24
N PRO A 42 -2.32 -15.17 -5.42
CA PRO A 42 -2.54 -16.20 -4.41
C PRO A 42 -1.38 -16.36 -3.42
N HIS A 43 -0.19 -15.81 -3.73
CA HIS A 43 0.98 -15.96 -2.87
C HIS A 43 0.91 -14.98 -1.70
N VAL A 44 0.31 -15.45 -0.61
CA VAL A 44 -0.03 -14.62 0.54
C VAL A 44 0.33 -15.34 1.84
N GLY A 45 0.97 -14.59 2.75
CA GLY A 45 1.17 -14.95 4.15
C GLY A 45 0.18 -14.22 5.05
N VAL A 46 -0.22 -14.84 6.14
CA VAL A 46 -1.07 -14.23 7.16
C VAL A 46 -0.21 -13.85 8.36
N CYS A 47 -0.30 -12.61 8.81
CA CYS A 47 0.38 -12.18 10.03
C CYS A 47 -0.23 -12.88 11.25
N ARG A 48 0.60 -13.61 11.98
CA ARG A 48 0.22 -14.19 13.27
C ARG A 48 0.58 -13.19 14.36
N GLY A 49 -0.38 -12.84 15.21
CA GLY A 49 -0.17 -11.90 16.31
C GLY A 49 -0.35 -10.43 15.96
N CYS A 50 -0.69 -10.08 14.72
CA CYS A 50 -1.14 -8.73 14.40
C CYS A 50 -2.50 -8.44 15.03
N GLU A 51 -2.72 -7.22 15.49
CA GLU A 51 -3.99 -6.78 16.07
C GLU A 51 -5.16 -6.93 15.09
N ARG A 52 -4.91 -6.65 13.80
CA ARG A 52 -5.87 -6.83 12.71
C ARG A 52 -5.44 -7.96 11.80
N ARG A 53 -6.42 -8.57 11.14
CA ARG A 53 -6.13 -9.54 10.09
C ARG A 53 -5.31 -8.86 9.00
N THR A 54 -4.06 -9.26 8.87
CA THR A 54 -3.10 -8.69 7.94
C THR A 54 -2.59 -9.78 7.00
N LEU A 55 -2.66 -9.51 5.71
CA LEU A 55 -2.12 -10.33 4.64
C LEU A 55 -0.89 -9.66 4.03
N TYR A 56 0.14 -10.45 3.78
CA TYR A 56 1.34 -10.04 3.06
C TYR A 56 1.43 -10.78 1.73
N PHE A 57 1.50 -10.03 0.65
CA PHE A 57 1.55 -10.54 -0.71
C PHE A 57 2.99 -10.57 -1.22
N THR A 58 3.35 -11.67 -1.88
CA THR A 58 4.68 -11.90 -2.44
C THR A 58 4.60 -12.07 -3.96
N PHE A 59 5.73 -11.81 -4.63
CA PHE A 59 5.83 -11.98 -6.09
C PHE A 59 5.80 -13.44 -6.52
N GLY A 60 6.18 -14.36 -5.67
CA GLY A 60 6.15 -15.80 -5.88
C GLY A 60 6.09 -16.55 -4.55
N LYS A 61 6.01 -17.88 -4.62
CA LYS A 61 5.75 -18.73 -3.44
C LYS A 61 6.76 -18.56 -2.29
N PHE A 62 8.00 -18.22 -2.59
CA PHE A 62 9.08 -18.05 -1.62
C PHE A 62 9.78 -16.69 -1.75
N ASP A 63 9.16 -15.76 -2.45
CA ASP A 63 9.72 -14.43 -2.67
C ASP A 63 9.46 -13.49 -1.49
N GLN A 64 10.12 -12.34 -1.54
CA GLN A 64 9.97 -11.30 -0.55
C GLN A 64 8.57 -10.67 -0.63
N VAL A 65 8.11 -10.18 0.52
CA VAL A 65 6.85 -9.44 0.62
C VAL A 65 6.98 -8.11 -0.10
N GLY A 66 6.03 -7.84 -1.01
CA GLY A 66 5.99 -6.59 -1.78
C GLY A 66 4.87 -5.65 -1.35
N ALA A 67 3.77 -6.19 -0.85
CA ALA A 67 2.61 -5.40 -0.43
C ALA A 67 1.89 -6.06 0.74
N GLY A 68 1.09 -5.29 1.44
CA GLY A 68 0.26 -5.78 2.53
C GLY A 68 -1.12 -5.14 2.52
N ALA A 69 -2.08 -5.84 3.09
CA ALA A 69 -3.43 -5.37 3.31
C ALA A 69 -3.91 -5.75 4.71
N GLU A 70 -4.48 -4.79 5.42
CA GLU A 70 -5.15 -5.04 6.70
C GLU A 70 -6.65 -4.97 6.52
N PHE A 71 -7.34 -5.85 7.22
CA PHE A 71 -8.79 -6.00 7.12
C PHE A 71 -9.45 -5.79 8.48
N GLY A 72 -10.55 -5.04 8.46
CA GLY A 72 -11.49 -4.90 9.55
C GLY A 72 -12.89 -5.25 9.04
N GLY A 73 -13.57 -6.21 9.69
CA GLY A 73 -14.87 -6.69 9.22
C GLY A 73 -14.85 -7.24 7.78
N GLY A 74 -13.77 -7.91 7.37
CA GLY A 74 -13.60 -8.47 6.04
C GLY A 74 -13.35 -7.46 4.92
N ARG A 75 -13.13 -6.19 5.27
CA ARG A 75 -12.87 -5.10 4.32
C ARG A 75 -11.53 -4.44 4.57
N ALA A 76 -10.83 -4.09 3.51
CA ALA A 76 -9.54 -3.43 3.58
C ALA A 76 -9.65 -2.09 4.32
N VAL A 77 -8.88 -1.95 5.40
CA VAL A 77 -8.74 -0.72 6.19
C VAL A 77 -7.38 -0.07 6.01
N ALA A 78 -6.41 -0.84 5.52
CA ALA A 78 -5.11 -0.35 5.07
C ALA A 78 -4.61 -1.18 3.89
N LEU A 79 -3.99 -0.50 2.94
CA LEU A 79 -3.31 -1.08 1.77
C LEU A 79 -1.94 -0.40 1.68
N PHE A 80 -0.85 -1.15 1.63
CA PHE A 80 0.49 -0.57 1.70
C PHE A 80 1.51 -1.39 0.93
N THR A 81 2.57 -0.73 0.48
CA THR A 81 3.75 -1.39 -0.04
C THR A 81 4.73 -1.69 1.08
N LEU A 82 5.67 -2.56 0.80
CA LEU A 82 6.89 -2.74 1.55
C LEU A 82 8.07 -2.49 0.61
N TRP A 83 9.27 -2.46 1.14
CA TRP A 83 10.50 -2.06 0.43
C TRP A 83 10.69 -2.64 -0.99
N VAL A 84 10.12 -3.79 -1.26
CA VAL A 84 10.48 -4.60 -2.44
C VAL A 84 9.81 -4.19 -3.76
N PRO A 85 8.57 -3.64 -3.83
CA PRO A 85 7.99 -3.37 -5.15
C PRO A 85 8.55 -2.06 -5.75
N THR A 86 9.81 -2.07 -6.13
CA THR A 86 10.52 -0.90 -6.70
C THR A 86 9.90 -0.39 -8.00
N GLY A 87 9.13 -1.22 -8.70
CA GLY A 87 8.35 -0.82 -9.88
C GLY A 87 7.04 -0.09 -9.56
N TRP A 88 6.64 -0.02 -8.30
CA TRP A 88 5.43 0.68 -7.91
C TRP A 88 5.71 2.16 -7.69
N ARG A 89 4.83 3.00 -8.25
CA ARG A 89 4.94 4.45 -8.21
C ARG A 89 3.59 5.09 -7.93
N THR A 90 3.62 6.36 -7.55
CA THR A 90 2.40 7.16 -7.57
C THR A 90 2.04 7.53 -9.01
N ASP A 91 0.78 7.91 -9.23
CA ASP A 91 0.31 8.49 -10.50
C ASP A 91 1.06 9.78 -10.91
N LYS A 92 1.76 10.39 -9.94
CA LYS A 92 2.61 11.58 -10.14
C LYS A 92 4.10 11.26 -10.25
N GLY A 93 4.47 9.97 -10.38
CA GLY A 93 5.84 9.54 -10.67
C GLY A 93 6.75 9.34 -9.46
N VAL A 94 6.29 9.59 -8.23
CA VAL A 94 7.08 9.30 -7.01
C VAL A 94 7.16 7.79 -6.81
N GLY A 95 8.35 7.28 -6.54
CA GLY A 95 8.61 5.85 -6.34
C GLY A 95 9.40 5.55 -5.07
N LEU A 96 9.47 4.26 -4.72
CA LEU A 96 10.33 3.82 -3.64
C LEU A 96 11.78 4.16 -3.95
N GLY A 97 12.51 4.67 -2.95
CA GLY A 97 13.86 5.22 -3.09
C GLY A 97 13.92 6.74 -3.20
N ASP A 98 12.81 7.42 -3.48
CA ASP A 98 12.77 8.87 -3.60
C ASP A 98 12.95 9.58 -2.25
N SER A 99 13.34 10.88 -2.32
CA SER A 99 13.57 11.71 -1.14
C SER A 99 12.27 12.36 -0.62
N PRO A 100 12.25 12.84 0.65
CA PRO A 100 11.14 13.63 1.16
C PRO A 100 10.91 14.92 0.36
N VAL A 101 11.99 15.50 -0.18
CA VAL A 101 11.91 16.71 -1.02
C VAL A 101 11.14 16.42 -2.30
N SER A 102 11.37 15.27 -2.94
CA SER A 102 10.63 14.84 -4.12
C SER A 102 9.15 14.68 -3.83
N VAL A 103 8.78 14.04 -2.70
CA VAL A 103 7.39 13.86 -2.30
C VAL A 103 6.73 15.21 -2.02
N ASN A 104 7.35 16.08 -1.24
CA ASN A 104 6.83 17.43 -0.95
C ASN A 104 6.76 18.32 -2.20
N GLY A 105 7.67 18.15 -3.15
CA GLY A 105 7.64 18.86 -4.42
C GLY A 105 6.41 18.52 -5.27
N VAL A 106 5.92 17.28 -5.14
CA VAL A 106 4.77 16.78 -5.91
C VAL A 106 3.43 17.01 -5.18
N TYR A 107 3.41 16.77 -3.86
CA TYR A 107 2.17 16.78 -3.07
C TYR A 107 1.99 18.03 -2.19
N GLY A 108 2.96 18.96 -2.21
CA GLY A 108 3.04 20.07 -1.28
C GLY A 108 3.68 19.65 0.04
N THR A 109 3.92 20.61 0.93
CA THR A 109 4.47 20.33 2.26
C THR A 109 3.47 19.53 3.09
N LEU A 110 3.78 18.26 3.29
CA LEU A 110 2.93 17.35 4.03
C LEU A 110 3.29 17.32 5.51
N PRO A 111 2.32 17.22 6.42
CA PRO A 111 2.56 16.98 7.85
C PRO A 111 3.40 15.73 8.07
N ARG A 112 4.36 15.83 8.99
CA ARG A 112 5.22 14.72 9.41
C ARG A 112 4.69 14.08 10.69
N ILE A 113 4.71 12.76 10.75
CA ILE A 113 4.43 11.96 11.94
C ILE A 113 5.68 11.12 12.24
N ASP A 114 6.28 11.34 13.40
CA ASP A 114 7.41 10.54 13.86
C ASP A 114 6.93 9.21 14.44
N CYS A 115 7.56 8.12 14.00
CA CYS A 115 7.25 6.75 14.39
C CYS A 115 8.46 6.05 15.05
N GLY A 116 9.37 6.79 15.64
CA GLY A 116 10.59 6.28 16.25
C GLY A 116 11.73 6.16 15.26
N HIS A 117 11.98 4.96 14.73
CA HIS A 117 13.07 4.71 13.78
C HIS A 117 12.78 5.13 12.33
N TYR A 118 11.58 5.58 12.07
CA TYR A 118 11.12 6.08 10.77
C TYR A 118 10.08 7.18 10.99
N TYR A 119 9.66 7.83 9.92
CA TYR A 119 8.56 8.80 9.96
C TYR A 119 7.69 8.67 8.72
N ALA A 120 6.51 9.25 8.78
CA ALA A 120 5.61 9.34 7.64
C ALA A 120 5.32 10.80 7.30
N LEU A 121 5.27 11.12 6.01
CA LEU A 121 4.59 12.30 5.50
C LEU A 121 3.18 11.88 5.11
N VAL A 122 2.17 12.64 5.56
CA VAL A 122 0.77 12.22 5.41
C VAL A 122 -0.07 13.27 4.69
N GLN A 123 -0.87 12.80 3.74
CA GLN A 123 -1.95 13.58 3.12
C GLN A 123 -3.28 13.04 3.66
N ARG A 124 -4.03 13.90 4.36
CA ARG A 124 -5.33 13.52 4.93
C ARG A 124 -6.46 14.03 4.05
N ARG A 125 -7.38 13.13 3.73
CA ARG A 125 -8.69 13.43 3.17
C ARG A 125 -9.76 12.87 4.10
N SER A 126 -11.02 13.24 3.91
CA SER A 126 -12.09 12.91 4.86
C SER A 126 -12.16 11.43 5.25
N ARG A 127 -11.88 10.52 4.33
CA ARG A 127 -12.02 9.07 4.53
C ARG A 127 -10.74 8.26 4.30
N VAL A 128 -9.67 8.92 3.87
CA VAL A 128 -8.43 8.24 3.49
C VAL A 128 -7.23 9.07 3.92
N VAL A 129 -6.28 8.42 4.54
CA VAL A 129 -4.94 8.95 4.79
C VAL A 129 -4.00 8.28 3.78
N THR A 130 -3.30 9.07 2.98
CA THR A 130 -2.16 8.58 2.19
C THR A 130 -0.90 8.82 3.00
N ALA A 131 -0.12 7.78 3.23
CA ALA A 131 1.11 7.85 4.00
C ALA A 131 2.30 7.49 3.12
N PHE A 132 3.36 8.28 3.23
CA PHE A 132 4.67 8.05 2.62
C PHE A 132 5.67 7.84 3.74
N TYR A 133 6.22 6.64 3.86
CA TYR A 133 7.10 6.24 4.95
C TYR A 133 8.57 6.38 4.58
N PHE A 134 9.32 7.05 5.41
CA PHE A 134 10.74 7.34 5.21
C PHE A 134 11.61 6.72 6.30
N LYS A 135 12.68 6.11 5.87
CA LYS A 135 13.74 5.60 6.74
C LYS A 135 15.08 6.05 6.20
N GLY A 136 15.88 6.76 7.03
CA GLY A 136 17.15 7.30 6.59
C GLY A 136 17.06 8.28 5.41
N GLY A 137 15.97 9.07 5.33
CA GLY A 137 15.75 10.03 4.24
C GLY A 137 15.30 9.42 2.91
N THR A 138 14.98 8.14 2.88
CA THR A 138 14.57 7.40 1.69
C THR A 138 13.14 6.88 1.84
N LEU A 139 12.31 7.10 0.83
CA LEU A 139 10.96 6.53 0.76
C LEU A 139 11.05 5.01 0.63
N TRP A 140 10.60 4.29 1.64
CA TRP A 140 10.67 2.83 1.67
C TRP A 140 9.32 2.14 1.56
N ALA A 141 8.23 2.87 1.83
CA ALA A 141 6.87 2.35 1.69
C ALA A 141 5.88 3.50 1.49
N PHE A 142 4.76 3.21 0.90
CA PHE A 142 3.61 4.11 0.86
C PHE A 142 2.32 3.31 0.92
N GLY A 143 1.23 3.96 1.29
CA GLY A 143 -0.06 3.28 1.37
C GLY A 143 -1.23 4.19 1.65
N LEU A 144 -2.37 3.54 1.72
CA LEU A 144 -3.66 4.12 2.05
C LEU A 144 -4.15 3.52 3.37
N LEU A 145 -4.68 4.36 4.24
CA LEU A 145 -5.18 3.97 5.55
C LEU A 145 -6.54 4.63 5.79
N ARG A 146 -7.44 3.95 6.48
CA ARG A 146 -8.58 4.63 7.08
C ARG A 146 -8.09 5.57 8.20
N PRO A 147 -8.77 6.71 8.46
CA PRO A 147 -8.36 7.63 9.54
C PRO A 147 -8.30 6.98 10.93
N SER A 148 -9.04 5.89 11.15
CA SER A 148 -9.03 5.13 12.41
C SER A 148 -7.86 4.15 12.55
N VAL A 149 -7.09 3.95 11.48
CA VAL A 149 -5.91 3.06 11.51
C VAL A 149 -4.68 3.89 11.85
N PRO A 150 -3.86 3.48 12.83
CA PRO A 150 -2.62 4.18 13.16
C PRO A 150 -1.70 4.32 11.94
N VAL A 151 -1.08 5.50 11.78
CA VAL A 151 -0.11 5.73 10.72
C VAL A 151 1.19 4.99 11.02
N CYS A 152 1.67 5.06 12.27
CA CYS A 152 2.83 4.30 12.70
C CYS A 152 2.48 2.80 12.87
N ARG A 153 3.39 1.93 12.43
CA ARG A 153 3.21 0.49 12.37
C ARG A 153 4.35 -0.26 13.03
#